data_9a944130ff0c95b9b3dca12fe61f39c9
#
_entry.id   9a944130ff0c95b9b3dca12fe61f39c9
#
_cell.length_a   1.000
_cell.length_b   1.000
_cell.length_c   1.000
_cell.angle_alpha   90.00
_cell.angle_beta   90.00
_cell.angle_gamma   90.00
#
_symmetry.space_group_name_H-M   'P 1'
#
loop_
_entity.id
_entity.type
_entity.pdbx_description
1 polymer ?
#
loop_
_entity_poly.entity_id
_entity_poly.type
_entity_poly.pdbx_seq_one_letter_code
_entity_poly.pdbx_strand_id
1 'polypeptide(L)'
;MFSLPWRKSKKNVIDTELNDVVHLDWLDQFMVIENKLPFPDWELIAKFVDENQHEKNQDQLWSDIARSWLHSLGSSLAHDYIKTETENFILLSSKNQRYNKLLITFLERCRKRLLSRAKGICADEGLGKHVVIAFENLDSYYDYISHYGPQEGTYGLSSGMYLNYGYGHFVFQGDDLSTAESIAAHEMTHALLSHLPIPMWLNEGIAVNMESLLGGYPPERLDRSMAEQHQDFWTSKTIQQFWTGDSFFRPDDGQKLSYQLAQILVAELSTNYDTFSAFANSADWHNAGENAFLDIYDLSLGDMVANFLGDGDWSPSPDEWPIQ
;
A
#
# COMPACT_ATOMS: atom_id res chain seq x y z
N MET A 1 -23.45 -23.75 -34.99
CA MET A 1 -22.52 -24.45 -34.09
C MET A 1 -21.10 -24.07 -34.49
N PHE A 2 -20.61 -22.91 -33.93
CA PHE A 2 -19.24 -22.46 -34.14
C PHE A 2 -18.56 -22.36 -32.78
N SER A 3 -17.66 -23.32 -32.54
CA SER A 3 -16.82 -23.33 -31.35
C SER A 3 -15.62 -22.41 -31.58
N LEU A 4 -15.54 -21.32 -30.82
CA LEU A 4 -14.35 -20.50 -30.72
C LEU A 4 -13.30 -21.17 -29.86
N PRO A 5 -12.04 -21.30 -30.32
CA PRO A 5 -10.98 -21.90 -29.52
C PRO A 5 -10.56 -20.93 -28.42
N TRP A 6 -10.72 -21.34 -27.18
CA TRP A 6 -10.13 -20.68 -26.00
C TRP A 6 -8.60 -20.81 -26.07
N ARG A 7 -7.92 -19.78 -26.53
CA ARG A 7 -6.48 -19.66 -26.33
C ARG A 7 -6.23 -19.39 -24.85
N LYS A 8 -5.87 -20.43 -24.12
CA LYS A 8 -5.22 -20.30 -22.81
C LYS A 8 -3.86 -19.61 -23.02
N SER A 9 -3.80 -18.30 -22.74
CA SER A 9 -2.53 -17.63 -22.51
C SER A 9 -1.90 -18.28 -21.28
N LYS A 10 -0.89 -19.12 -21.47
CA LYS A 10 -0.01 -19.57 -20.40
C LYS A 10 0.81 -18.33 -19.99
N LYS A 11 0.43 -17.65 -18.93
CA LYS A 11 1.31 -16.69 -18.27
C LYS A 11 2.51 -17.48 -17.77
N ASN A 12 3.68 -17.19 -18.28
CA ASN A 12 4.93 -17.79 -17.84
C ASN A 12 5.30 -17.16 -16.47
N VAL A 13 5.11 -17.92 -15.41
CA VAL A 13 5.77 -17.66 -14.13
C VAL A 13 7.19 -18.16 -14.27
N ILE A 14 8.16 -17.28 -14.14
CA ILE A 14 9.58 -17.63 -14.22
C ILE A 14 10.08 -17.73 -12.78
N ASP A 15 10.32 -18.98 -12.33
CA ASP A 15 11.00 -19.22 -11.05
C ASP A 15 12.51 -19.19 -11.35
N THR A 16 13.21 -18.20 -10.85
CA THR A 16 14.68 -18.13 -10.91
C THR A 16 15.25 -18.30 -9.50
N GLU A 17 16.17 -19.24 -9.35
CA GLU A 17 17.03 -19.31 -8.17
C GLU A 17 17.91 -18.05 -8.11
N LEU A 18 18.33 -17.62 -6.91
CA LEU A 18 19.13 -16.40 -6.70
C LEU A 18 20.43 -16.35 -7.56
N ASN A 19 20.88 -17.48 -8.07
CA ASN A 19 22.13 -17.63 -8.84
C ASN A 19 22.07 -17.16 -10.31
N ASP A 20 20.88 -16.92 -10.87
CA ASP A 20 20.68 -16.52 -12.28
C ASP A 20 20.46 -15.01 -12.47
N VAL A 21 21.05 -14.17 -11.62
CA VAL A 21 20.79 -12.72 -11.60
C VAL A 21 21.80 -11.95 -12.42
N VAL A 22 21.31 -11.01 -13.21
CA VAL A 22 22.12 -9.92 -13.74
C VAL A 22 22.62 -9.07 -12.56
N HIS A 23 23.87 -9.25 -12.17
CA HIS A 23 24.50 -8.41 -11.15
C HIS A 23 24.94 -7.09 -11.77
N LEU A 24 24.53 -5.99 -11.16
CA LEU A 24 24.96 -4.65 -11.57
C LEU A 24 26.10 -4.19 -10.65
N ASP A 25 27.35 -4.44 -11.04
CA ASP A 25 28.53 -4.13 -10.23
C ASP A 25 28.58 -2.68 -9.73
N TRP A 26 28.03 -1.74 -10.52
CA TRP A 26 27.98 -0.34 -10.14
C TRP A 26 26.98 -0.04 -9.00
N LEU A 27 26.01 -0.92 -8.74
CA LEU A 27 25.00 -0.72 -7.72
C LEU A 27 25.57 -0.88 -6.31
N ASP A 28 26.59 -1.73 -6.14
CA ASP A 28 27.18 -2.02 -4.83
C ASP A 28 27.74 -0.79 -4.13
N GLN A 29 28.24 0.20 -4.89
CA GLN A 29 28.76 1.45 -4.33
C GLN A 29 27.69 2.35 -3.67
N PHE A 30 26.41 2.09 -3.97
CA PHE A 30 25.26 2.82 -3.44
C PHE A 30 24.49 2.03 -2.38
N MET A 31 25.01 0.89 -1.94
CA MET A 31 24.41 0.09 -0.87
C MET A 31 24.92 0.53 0.51
N VAL A 32 24.03 0.88 1.39
CA VAL A 32 24.28 1.11 2.82
C VAL A 32 24.00 -0.16 3.59
N ILE A 33 24.95 -0.63 4.38
CA ILE A 33 24.74 -1.83 5.22
C ILE A 33 24.33 -1.38 6.62
N GLU A 34 23.12 -1.71 7.02
CA GLU A 34 22.60 -1.47 8.34
C GLU A 34 21.99 -2.75 8.90
N ASN A 35 22.29 -3.10 10.16
CA ASN A 35 21.86 -4.36 10.77
C ASN A 35 22.17 -5.61 9.91
N LYS A 36 23.26 -5.58 9.14
CA LYS A 36 23.70 -6.59 8.17
C LYS A 36 22.81 -6.69 6.90
N LEU A 37 21.83 -5.83 6.74
CA LEU A 37 20.98 -5.78 5.54
C LEU A 37 21.46 -4.67 4.59
N PRO A 38 21.43 -4.90 3.27
CA PRO A 38 21.77 -3.90 2.27
C PRO A 38 20.55 -3.03 1.93
N PHE A 39 20.68 -1.74 2.18
CA PHE A 39 19.69 -0.73 1.83
C PHE A 39 20.24 0.16 0.70
N PRO A 40 19.53 0.27 -0.43
CA PRO A 40 19.96 1.15 -1.51
C PRO A 40 19.79 2.63 -1.14
N ASP A 41 20.77 3.45 -1.43
CA ASP A 41 20.64 4.89 -1.45
C ASP A 41 19.95 5.31 -2.75
N TRP A 42 18.63 5.37 -2.69
CA TRP A 42 17.80 5.60 -3.86
C TRP A 42 18.01 6.96 -4.51
N GLU A 43 18.38 7.99 -3.74
CA GLU A 43 18.66 9.32 -4.27
C GLU A 43 19.94 9.31 -5.13
N LEU A 44 20.99 8.69 -4.63
CA LEU A 44 22.24 8.55 -5.38
C LEU A 44 22.08 7.63 -6.60
N ILE A 45 21.29 6.56 -6.46
CA ILE A 45 20.96 5.66 -7.59
C ILE A 45 20.19 6.40 -8.68
N ALA A 46 19.13 7.13 -8.32
CA ALA A 46 18.36 7.91 -9.28
C ALA A 46 19.23 8.93 -10.02
N LYS A 47 20.06 9.67 -9.28
CA LYS A 47 21.00 10.61 -9.87
C LYS A 47 21.99 9.93 -10.82
N PHE A 48 22.56 8.78 -10.43
CA PHE A 48 23.47 8.02 -11.29
C PHE A 48 22.77 7.53 -12.56
N VAL A 49 21.54 7.05 -12.45
CA VAL A 49 20.72 6.60 -13.59
C VAL A 49 20.48 7.75 -14.57
N ASP A 50 20.08 8.90 -14.08
CA ASP A 50 19.85 10.09 -14.91
C ASP A 50 21.10 10.57 -15.62
N GLU A 51 22.24 10.57 -14.95
CA GLU A 51 23.50 11.04 -15.51
C GLU A 51 24.15 10.06 -16.49
N ASN A 52 24.01 8.74 -16.27
CA ASN A 52 24.81 7.72 -16.95
C ASN A 52 24.01 6.69 -17.76
N GLN A 53 22.69 6.61 -17.59
CA GLN A 53 21.87 5.53 -18.14
C GLN A 53 20.59 6.02 -18.86
N HIS A 54 20.50 7.30 -19.18
CA HIS A 54 19.32 7.94 -19.77
C HIS A 54 18.90 7.40 -21.15
N GLU A 55 19.81 6.74 -21.89
CA GLU A 55 19.51 6.12 -23.19
C GLU A 55 18.87 4.74 -23.09
N LYS A 56 18.87 4.11 -21.88
CA LYS A 56 18.30 2.79 -21.68
C LYS A 56 16.77 2.86 -21.52
N ASN A 57 16.12 1.72 -21.78
CA ASN A 57 14.74 1.52 -21.39
C ASN A 57 14.65 1.60 -19.84
N GLN A 58 14.05 2.66 -19.34
CA GLN A 58 14.01 2.96 -17.90
C GLN A 58 13.29 1.88 -17.11
N ASP A 59 12.14 1.38 -17.58
CA ASP A 59 11.39 0.32 -16.87
C ASP A 59 12.21 -0.97 -16.73
N GLN A 60 12.95 -1.34 -17.79
CA GLN A 60 13.82 -2.51 -17.75
C GLN A 60 15.01 -2.27 -16.81
N LEU A 61 15.62 -1.10 -16.88
CA LEU A 61 16.77 -0.74 -16.03
C LEU A 61 16.40 -0.75 -14.56
N TRP A 62 15.27 -0.11 -14.18
CA TRP A 62 14.80 -0.12 -12.80
C TRP A 62 14.44 -1.53 -12.32
N SER A 63 13.85 -2.36 -13.20
CA SER A 63 13.62 -3.77 -12.88
C SER A 63 14.92 -4.55 -12.66
N ASP A 64 16.01 -4.26 -13.41
CA ASP A 64 17.32 -4.89 -13.24
C ASP A 64 18.00 -4.40 -11.94
N ILE A 65 17.86 -3.14 -11.58
CA ILE A 65 18.28 -2.59 -10.28
C ILE A 65 17.58 -3.32 -9.13
N ALA A 66 16.26 -3.48 -9.23
CA ALA A 66 15.48 -4.21 -8.23
C ALA A 66 15.92 -5.68 -8.10
N ARG A 67 16.21 -6.36 -9.22
CA ARG A 67 16.72 -7.75 -9.21
C ARG A 67 18.07 -7.87 -8.53
N SER A 68 18.99 -6.92 -8.79
CA SER A 68 20.32 -6.89 -8.20
C SER A 68 20.25 -6.60 -6.69
N TRP A 69 19.47 -5.59 -6.29
CA TRP A 69 19.22 -5.30 -4.88
C TRP A 69 18.62 -6.49 -4.13
N LEU A 70 17.55 -7.10 -4.65
CA LEU A 70 16.88 -8.25 -4.03
C LEU A 70 17.79 -9.50 -3.96
N HIS A 71 18.75 -9.65 -4.86
CA HIS A 71 19.77 -10.68 -4.76
C HIS A 71 20.67 -10.44 -3.53
N SER A 72 21.17 -9.22 -3.37
CA SER A 72 22.02 -8.85 -2.23
C SER A 72 21.24 -8.96 -0.90
N LEU A 73 20.00 -8.48 -0.87
CA LEU A 73 19.14 -8.59 0.31
C LEU A 73 18.87 -10.05 0.68
N GLY A 74 18.43 -10.87 -0.27
CA GLY A 74 18.11 -12.28 -0.02
C GLY A 74 19.35 -13.07 0.46
N SER A 75 20.55 -12.73 -0.04
CA SER A 75 21.81 -13.34 0.42
C SER A 75 22.23 -12.91 1.83
N SER A 76 21.72 -11.80 2.32
CA SER A 76 22.03 -11.25 3.67
C SER A 76 21.04 -11.73 4.73
N LEU A 77 19.88 -12.26 4.33
CA LEU A 77 18.88 -12.81 5.24
C LEU A 77 19.25 -14.21 5.73
N ALA A 78 18.79 -14.60 6.93
CA ALA A 78 19.21 -15.83 7.61
C ALA A 78 18.66 -17.13 6.98
N HIS A 79 17.68 -17.04 6.10
CA HIS A 79 17.00 -18.17 5.47
C HIS A 79 17.18 -18.14 3.96
N ASP A 80 16.97 -19.28 3.31
CA ASP A 80 16.99 -19.36 1.84
C ASP A 80 15.78 -18.62 1.25
N TYR A 81 16.02 -17.49 0.62
CA TYR A 81 15.00 -16.72 -0.07
C TYR A 81 14.98 -17.06 -1.56
N ILE A 82 13.78 -17.25 -2.08
CA ILE A 82 13.53 -17.57 -3.49
C ILE A 82 12.92 -16.33 -4.16
N LYS A 83 13.49 -15.97 -5.31
CA LYS A 83 12.94 -14.92 -6.16
C LYS A 83 12.00 -15.53 -7.20
N THR A 84 10.75 -15.07 -7.23
CA THR A 84 9.74 -15.48 -8.22
C THR A 84 9.28 -14.24 -8.97
N GLU A 85 9.21 -14.33 -10.30
CA GLU A 85 8.97 -13.16 -11.14
C GLU A 85 7.85 -13.40 -12.15
N THR A 86 7.08 -12.35 -12.44
CA THR A 86 6.05 -12.29 -13.46
C THR A 86 6.22 -11.05 -14.35
N GLU A 87 5.21 -10.72 -15.17
CA GLU A 87 5.25 -9.54 -16.01
C GLU A 87 5.38 -8.23 -15.20
N ASN A 88 4.67 -8.12 -14.07
CA ASN A 88 4.58 -6.88 -13.31
C ASN A 88 5.19 -6.97 -11.90
N PHE A 89 5.60 -8.15 -11.42
CA PHE A 89 6.06 -8.34 -10.05
C PHE A 89 7.36 -9.09 -9.94
N ILE A 90 8.14 -8.74 -8.90
CA ILE A 90 9.27 -9.52 -8.37
C ILE A 90 8.97 -9.79 -6.90
N LEU A 91 8.79 -11.06 -6.54
CA LEU A 91 8.58 -11.53 -5.17
C LEU A 91 9.85 -12.15 -4.63
N LEU A 92 10.36 -11.66 -3.49
CA LEU A 92 11.40 -12.29 -2.70
C LEU A 92 10.76 -12.90 -1.45
N SER A 93 10.93 -14.22 -1.23
CA SER A 93 10.27 -14.93 -0.13
C SER A 93 11.05 -16.17 0.30
N SER A 94 11.05 -16.48 1.60
CA SER A 94 11.57 -17.73 2.17
C SER A 94 10.60 -18.91 2.04
N LYS A 95 9.38 -18.67 1.54
CA LYS A 95 8.36 -19.71 1.39
C LYS A 95 8.62 -20.59 0.18
N ASN A 96 8.00 -21.77 0.17
CA ASN A 96 8.16 -22.72 -0.93
C ASN A 96 7.58 -22.22 -2.25
N GLN A 97 8.01 -22.85 -3.35
CA GLN A 97 7.62 -22.52 -4.72
C GLN A 97 6.10 -22.49 -4.94
N ARG A 98 5.35 -23.40 -4.28
CA ARG A 98 3.88 -23.44 -4.41
C ARG A 98 3.23 -22.18 -3.83
N TYR A 99 3.67 -21.78 -2.63
CA TYR A 99 3.20 -20.55 -1.98
C TYR A 99 3.50 -19.34 -2.88
N ASN A 100 4.75 -19.20 -3.32
CA ASN A 100 5.19 -18.09 -4.15
C ASN A 100 4.39 -17.98 -5.45
N LYS A 101 4.12 -19.12 -6.12
CA LYS A 101 3.27 -19.16 -7.33
C LYS A 101 1.84 -18.71 -7.08
N LEU A 102 1.25 -19.10 -5.97
CA LEU A 102 -0.12 -18.70 -5.62
C LEU A 102 -0.18 -17.22 -5.30
N LEU A 103 0.73 -16.73 -4.45
CA LEU A 103 0.78 -15.33 -4.05
C LEU A 103 1.03 -14.41 -5.26
N ILE A 104 2.05 -14.67 -6.08
CA ILE A 104 2.36 -13.81 -7.22
C ILE A 104 1.25 -13.84 -8.29
N THR A 105 0.54 -14.97 -8.42
CA THR A 105 -0.64 -15.06 -9.27
C THR A 105 -1.80 -14.22 -8.72
N PHE A 106 -1.96 -14.19 -7.40
CA PHE A 106 -2.93 -13.31 -6.76
C PHE A 106 -2.57 -11.85 -6.99
N LEU A 107 -1.31 -11.44 -6.79
CA LEU A 107 -0.83 -10.08 -7.00
C LEU A 107 -1.16 -9.56 -8.41
N GLU A 108 -0.89 -10.36 -9.46
CA GLU A 108 -1.26 -10.01 -10.84
C GLU A 108 -2.77 -9.80 -11.03
N ARG A 109 -3.58 -10.65 -10.41
CA ARG A 109 -5.05 -10.52 -10.47
C ARG A 109 -5.53 -9.31 -9.68
N CYS A 110 -4.94 -9.09 -8.50
CA CYS A 110 -5.26 -7.97 -7.62
C CYS A 110 -5.00 -6.64 -8.32
N ARG A 111 -3.78 -6.43 -8.83
CA ARG A 111 -3.41 -5.25 -9.61
C ARG A 111 -4.40 -4.97 -10.75
N LYS A 112 -4.69 -5.98 -11.57
CA LYS A 112 -5.65 -5.85 -12.67
C LYS A 112 -7.05 -5.45 -12.20
N ARG A 113 -7.50 -6.00 -11.06
CA ARG A 113 -8.80 -5.69 -10.48
C ARG A 113 -8.86 -4.28 -9.91
N LEU A 114 -7.81 -3.85 -9.19
CA LEU A 114 -7.71 -2.49 -8.65
C LEU A 114 -7.77 -1.45 -9.77
N LEU A 115 -6.93 -1.57 -10.78
CA LEU A 115 -6.92 -0.67 -11.95
C LEU A 115 -8.26 -0.64 -12.70
N SER A 116 -9.02 -1.72 -12.65
CA SER A 116 -10.35 -1.79 -13.27
C SER A 116 -11.46 -1.24 -12.38
N ARG A 117 -11.41 -1.50 -11.06
CA ARG A 117 -12.46 -1.14 -10.10
C ARG A 117 -12.34 0.31 -9.63
N ALA A 118 -11.11 0.77 -9.45
CA ALA A 118 -10.80 2.15 -9.09
C ALA A 118 -10.24 2.91 -10.29
N LYS A 119 -10.85 2.71 -11.46
CA LYS A 119 -10.46 3.36 -12.71
C LYS A 119 -10.56 4.89 -12.59
N GLY A 120 -9.47 5.58 -12.90
CA GLY A 120 -9.39 7.04 -12.79
C GLY A 120 -9.00 7.55 -11.41
N ILE A 121 -8.83 6.62 -10.43
CA ILE A 121 -8.26 6.90 -9.11
C ILE A 121 -6.93 6.17 -8.98
N CYS A 122 -6.91 4.85 -9.20
CA CYS A 122 -5.68 4.07 -9.21
C CYS A 122 -4.92 4.23 -10.53
N ALA A 123 -3.62 4.50 -10.43
CA ALA A 123 -2.67 4.48 -11.55
C ALA A 123 -1.44 3.64 -11.20
N ASP A 124 -0.80 3.09 -12.22
CA ASP A 124 0.39 2.26 -12.08
C ASP A 124 1.60 3.05 -12.57
N GLU A 125 2.10 3.94 -11.72
CA GLU A 125 3.13 4.92 -12.03
C GLU A 125 4.49 4.62 -11.35
N GLY A 126 4.69 3.37 -10.89
CA GLY A 126 5.91 2.96 -10.22
C GLY A 126 7.12 2.83 -11.14
N LEU A 127 8.30 2.66 -10.54
CA LEU A 127 9.55 2.36 -11.25
C LEU A 127 9.61 0.87 -11.60
N GLY A 128 9.71 0.52 -12.88
CA GLY A 128 9.85 -0.87 -13.31
C GLY A 128 8.78 -1.82 -12.74
N LYS A 129 9.20 -3.02 -12.32
CA LYS A 129 8.26 -4.01 -11.72
C LYS A 129 8.02 -3.75 -10.25
N HIS A 130 6.81 -4.02 -9.77
CA HIS A 130 6.52 -4.00 -8.34
C HIS A 130 7.35 -5.03 -7.58
N VAL A 131 7.98 -4.60 -6.51
CA VAL A 131 8.75 -5.47 -5.60
C VAL A 131 7.89 -5.83 -4.40
N VAL A 132 7.93 -7.13 -4.04
CA VAL A 132 7.25 -7.68 -2.86
C VAL A 132 8.24 -8.51 -2.06
N ILE A 133 8.37 -8.24 -0.77
CA ILE A 133 9.25 -8.98 0.14
C ILE A 133 8.40 -9.61 1.23
N ALA A 134 8.34 -10.95 1.24
CA ALA A 134 7.65 -11.71 2.26
C ALA A 134 8.67 -12.31 3.24
N PHE A 135 8.82 -11.69 4.40
CA PHE A 135 9.78 -12.10 5.43
C PHE A 135 9.37 -13.41 6.12
N GLU A 136 10.35 -14.18 6.57
CA GLU A 136 10.14 -15.46 7.27
C GLU A 136 9.36 -15.30 8.56
N ASN A 137 9.67 -14.24 9.34
CA ASN A 137 9.12 -13.98 10.65
C ASN A 137 9.05 -12.47 10.95
N LEU A 138 8.38 -12.12 12.06
CA LEU A 138 8.20 -10.73 12.49
C LEU A 138 9.52 -10.03 12.81
N ASP A 139 10.49 -10.73 13.39
CA ASP A 139 11.78 -10.12 13.77
C ASP A 139 12.50 -9.60 12.52
N SER A 140 12.61 -10.44 11.47
CA SER A 140 13.23 -10.02 10.20
C SER A 140 12.43 -8.91 9.50
N TYR A 141 11.10 -8.92 9.63
CA TYR A 141 10.25 -7.85 9.10
C TYR A 141 10.52 -6.53 9.82
N TYR A 142 10.51 -6.53 11.17
CA TYR A 142 10.78 -5.31 11.94
C TYR A 142 12.22 -4.81 11.82
N ASP A 143 13.20 -5.71 11.75
CA ASP A 143 14.60 -5.34 11.46
C ASP A 143 14.72 -4.57 10.15
N TYR A 144 13.94 -4.98 9.14
CA TYR A 144 13.95 -4.31 7.83
C TYR A 144 13.22 -2.97 7.86
N ILE A 145 11.98 -2.91 8.37
CA ILE A 145 11.19 -1.67 8.32
C ILE A 145 11.69 -0.59 9.28
N SER A 146 12.45 -0.96 10.32
CA SER A 146 13.04 0.00 11.26
C SER A 146 13.99 0.99 10.58
N HIS A 147 14.61 0.61 9.46
CA HIS A 147 15.43 1.50 8.63
C HIS A 147 14.63 2.70 8.08
N TYR A 148 13.34 2.50 7.79
CA TYR A 148 12.48 3.52 7.20
C TYR A 148 11.68 4.32 8.24
N GLY A 149 11.73 3.93 9.50
CA GLY A 149 11.02 4.59 10.60
C GLY A 149 11.81 5.76 11.19
N PRO A 150 11.15 6.90 11.52
CA PRO A 150 11.83 8.04 12.13
C PRO A 150 12.32 7.76 13.55
N GLN A 151 11.71 6.79 14.25
CA GLN A 151 12.03 6.40 15.63
C GLN A 151 11.79 4.90 15.83
N GLU A 152 12.51 4.32 16.80
CA GLU A 152 12.30 2.93 17.21
C GLU A 152 10.83 2.72 17.66
N GLY A 153 10.19 1.66 17.17
CA GLY A 153 8.81 1.32 17.49
C GLY A 153 7.73 2.04 16.69
N THR A 154 8.07 2.92 15.74
CA THR A 154 7.11 3.67 14.89
C THR A 154 6.08 2.74 14.23
N TYR A 155 6.52 1.56 13.79
CA TYR A 155 5.69 0.59 13.07
C TYR A 155 5.32 -0.65 13.89
N GLY A 156 5.35 -0.57 15.22
CA GLY A 156 5.24 -1.72 16.13
C GLY A 156 3.94 -2.54 16.05
N LEU A 157 2.91 -2.06 15.35
CA LEU A 157 1.63 -2.76 15.14
C LEU A 157 1.37 -3.10 13.68
N SER A 158 2.33 -2.86 12.79
CA SER A 158 2.17 -3.16 11.38
C SER A 158 2.39 -4.66 11.09
N SER A 159 1.53 -5.26 10.28
CA SER A 159 1.70 -6.63 9.75
C SER A 159 2.16 -6.64 8.29
N GLY A 160 2.10 -5.51 7.63
CA GLY A 160 2.57 -5.24 6.27
C GLY A 160 2.62 -3.75 6.01
N MET A 161 3.34 -3.34 4.97
CA MET A 161 3.52 -1.94 4.62
C MET A 161 3.91 -1.77 3.15
N TYR A 162 3.36 -0.75 2.50
CA TYR A 162 3.93 -0.19 1.28
C TYR A 162 4.93 0.90 1.65
N LEU A 163 6.19 0.66 1.39
CA LEU A 163 7.28 1.61 1.60
C LEU A 163 7.43 2.47 0.33
N ASN A 164 6.90 3.68 0.38
CA ASN A 164 7.02 4.66 -0.70
C ASN A 164 8.30 5.50 -0.55
N TYR A 165 9.46 4.84 -0.64
CA TYR A 165 10.76 5.47 -0.51
C TYR A 165 11.68 5.02 -1.64
N GLY A 166 12.02 5.93 -2.53
CA GLY A 166 12.81 5.65 -3.73
C GLY A 166 12.14 4.63 -4.65
N TYR A 167 12.57 3.36 -4.60
CA TYR A 167 11.87 2.28 -5.27
C TYR A 167 10.73 1.76 -4.37
N GLY A 168 9.50 2.14 -4.68
CA GLY A 168 8.33 1.72 -3.92
C GLY A 168 8.19 0.20 -3.86
N HIS A 169 8.00 -0.37 -2.66
CA HIS A 169 7.92 -1.81 -2.49
C HIS A 169 7.04 -2.25 -1.31
N PHE A 170 6.49 -3.44 -1.42
CA PHE A 170 5.64 -4.04 -0.39
C PHE A 170 6.47 -4.93 0.51
N VAL A 171 6.25 -4.84 1.81
CA VAL A 171 6.88 -5.70 2.81
C VAL A 171 5.85 -6.24 3.78
N PHE A 172 5.92 -7.52 4.14
CA PHE A 172 5.08 -8.14 5.15
C PHE A 172 5.69 -9.44 5.67
N GLN A 173 5.17 -9.92 6.79
CA GLN A 173 5.49 -11.26 7.23
C GLN A 173 4.79 -12.28 6.32
N GLY A 174 5.53 -13.25 5.81
CA GLY A 174 5.01 -14.32 4.98
C GLY A 174 4.28 -15.39 5.80
N ASP A 175 3.10 -15.06 6.32
CA ASP A 175 2.22 -15.97 7.05
C ASP A 175 1.49 -16.98 6.14
N ASP A 176 0.31 -17.44 6.54
CA ASP A 176 -0.56 -18.19 5.64
C ASP A 176 -0.95 -17.36 4.41
N LEU A 177 -1.30 -18.06 3.33
CA LEU A 177 -1.54 -17.41 2.04
C LEU A 177 -2.71 -16.44 2.09
N SER A 178 -3.77 -16.71 2.86
CA SER A 178 -4.96 -15.85 2.89
C SER A 178 -4.68 -14.52 3.59
N THR A 179 -3.92 -14.54 4.68
CA THR A 179 -3.44 -13.33 5.36
C THR A 179 -2.53 -12.53 4.44
N ALA A 180 -1.57 -13.18 3.77
CA ALA A 180 -0.67 -12.51 2.83
C ALA A 180 -1.43 -11.90 1.63
N GLU A 181 -2.47 -12.57 1.11
CA GLU A 181 -3.32 -12.04 0.03
C GLU A 181 -4.11 -10.79 0.48
N SER A 182 -4.62 -10.77 1.71
CA SER A 182 -5.35 -9.64 2.29
C SER A 182 -4.44 -8.42 2.44
N ILE A 183 -3.31 -8.60 3.13
CA ILE A 183 -2.30 -7.56 3.31
C ILE A 183 -1.83 -7.03 1.94
N ALA A 184 -1.51 -7.91 1.02
CA ALA A 184 -1.04 -7.51 -0.30
C ALA A 184 -2.08 -6.71 -1.10
N ALA A 185 -3.38 -6.99 -0.93
CA ALA A 185 -4.45 -6.22 -1.57
C ALA A 185 -4.54 -4.79 -0.97
N HIS A 186 -4.39 -4.67 0.34
CA HIS A 186 -4.35 -3.41 1.07
C HIS A 186 -3.16 -2.56 0.60
N GLU A 187 -1.96 -3.08 0.73
CA GLU A 187 -0.72 -2.37 0.41
C GLU A 187 -0.61 -2.00 -1.08
N MET A 188 -1.09 -2.88 -1.96
CA MET A 188 -1.14 -2.58 -3.39
C MET A 188 -2.08 -1.42 -3.70
N THR A 189 -3.14 -1.24 -2.92
CA THR A 189 -4.03 -0.09 -3.09
C THR A 189 -3.27 1.19 -2.79
N HIS A 190 -2.49 1.26 -1.71
CA HIS A 190 -1.64 2.40 -1.40
C HIS A 190 -0.64 2.71 -2.51
N ALA A 191 0.01 1.69 -3.06
CA ALA A 191 0.94 1.86 -4.18
C ALA A 191 0.29 2.49 -5.41
N LEU A 192 -0.91 2.03 -5.76
CA LEU A 192 -1.64 2.54 -6.93
C LEU A 192 -2.34 3.89 -6.68
N LEU A 193 -2.36 4.38 -5.43
CA LEU A 193 -2.85 5.69 -5.01
C LEU A 193 -1.72 6.70 -4.75
N SER A 194 -0.45 6.26 -4.73
CA SER A 194 0.70 7.06 -4.27
C SER A 194 0.96 8.34 -5.06
N HIS A 195 0.40 8.46 -6.26
CA HIS A 195 0.47 9.66 -7.10
C HIS A 195 -0.53 10.75 -6.67
N LEU A 196 -1.50 10.45 -5.80
CA LEU A 196 -2.53 11.38 -5.33
C LEU A 196 -2.16 11.95 -3.96
N PRO A 197 -2.28 13.28 -3.76
CA PRO A 197 -2.03 13.91 -2.46
C PRO A 197 -3.26 13.81 -1.55
N ILE A 198 -3.87 12.64 -1.46
CA ILE A 198 -5.11 12.43 -0.69
C ILE A 198 -4.84 12.31 0.81
N PRO A 199 -5.81 12.73 1.66
CA PRO A 199 -5.70 12.59 3.10
C PRO A 199 -5.70 11.11 3.53
N MET A 200 -5.07 10.83 4.68
CA MET A 200 -4.90 9.45 5.18
C MET A 200 -6.23 8.71 5.33
N TRP A 201 -7.27 9.34 5.87
CA TRP A 201 -8.57 8.69 6.01
C TRP A 201 -9.15 8.21 4.67
N LEU A 202 -8.95 8.98 3.60
CA LEU A 202 -9.43 8.60 2.27
C LEU A 202 -8.58 7.47 1.68
N ASN A 203 -7.26 7.55 1.85
CA ASN A 203 -6.31 6.52 1.40
C ASN A 203 -6.58 5.18 2.09
N GLU A 204 -6.64 5.17 3.42
CA GLU A 204 -6.95 3.98 4.22
C GLU A 204 -8.37 3.45 3.96
N GLY A 205 -9.34 4.33 3.85
CA GLY A 205 -10.71 3.95 3.55
C GLY A 205 -10.84 3.25 2.19
N ILE A 206 -10.11 3.72 1.15
CA ILE A 206 -10.05 3.03 -0.14
C ILE A 206 -9.36 1.67 0.03
N ALA A 207 -8.21 1.62 0.74
CA ALA A 207 -7.43 0.40 0.92
C ALA A 207 -8.23 -0.69 1.64
N VAL A 208 -8.90 -0.39 2.76
CA VAL A 208 -9.72 -1.36 3.51
C VAL A 208 -10.91 -1.86 2.69
N ASN A 209 -11.58 -0.98 1.92
CA ASN A 209 -12.68 -1.41 1.05
C ASN A 209 -12.18 -2.32 -0.09
N MET A 210 -11.02 -2.04 -0.68
CA MET A 210 -10.43 -2.87 -1.72
C MET A 210 -9.89 -4.20 -1.17
N GLU A 211 -9.29 -4.21 0.01
CA GLU A 211 -8.90 -5.40 0.74
C GLU A 211 -10.10 -6.34 0.94
N SER A 212 -11.20 -5.81 1.48
CA SER A 212 -12.43 -6.56 1.69
C SER A 212 -12.99 -7.16 0.39
N LEU A 213 -12.93 -6.39 -0.69
CA LEU A 213 -13.44 -6.81 -2.01
C LEU A 213 -12.54 -7.88 -2.67
N LEU A 214 -11.23 -7.82 -2.49
CA LEU A 214 -10.24 -8.60 -3.23
C LEU A 214 -9.61 -9.72 -2.39
N GLY A 215 -9.40 -9.51 -1.09
CA GLY A 215 -8.85 -10.47 -0.14
C GLY A 215 -9.85 -11.53 0.33
N GLY A 216 -11.15 -11.33 0.06
CA GLY A 216 -12.19 -12.32 0.37
C GLY A 216 -12.71 -12.25 1.81
N TYR A 217 -12.35 -11.24 2.55
CA TYR A 217 -12.89 -10.97 3.88
C TYR A 217 -13.99 -9.90 3.77
N PRO A 218 -15.27 -10.25 4.05
CA PRO A 218 -16.34 -9.25 4.02
C PRO A 218 -16.05 -8.18 5.09
N PRO A 219 -16.39 -6.90 4.82
CA PRO A 219 -16.29 -5.85 5.82
C PRO A 219 -17.06 -6.22 7.08
N GLU A 220 -16.57 -5.79 8.24
CA GLU A 220 -17.33 -5.91 9.48
C GLU A 220 -18.68 -5.22 9.27
N ARG A 221 -19.75 -5.91 9.68
CA ARG A 221 -21.09 -5.31 9.61
C ARG A 221 -21.22 -4.25 10.67
N LEU A 222 -21.64 -3.07 10.26
CA LEU A 222 -22.06 -2.04 11.18
C LEU A 222 -23.24 -2.56 11.99
N ASP A 223 -23.00 -2.90 13.25
CA ASP A 223 -24.03 -3.26 14.21
C ASP A 223 -24.21 -2.15 15.26
N ARG A 224 -25.19 -2.32 16.13
CA ARG A 224 -25.48 -1.34 17.18
C ARG A 224 -24.31 -1.14 18.14
N SER A 225 -23.59 -2.21 18.48
CA SER A 225 -22.45 -2.14 19.40
C SER A 225 -21.31 -1.32 18.82
N MET A 226 -21.02 -1.51 17.52
CA MET A 226 -20.02 -0.72 16.81
C MET A 226 -20.43 0.75 16.72
N ALA A 227 -21.69 1.03 16.41
CA ALA A 227 -22.18 2.42 16.37
C ALA A 227 -22.06 3.12 17.73
N GLU A 228 -22.40 2.42 18.83
CA GLU A 228 -22.23 2.92 20.20
C GLU A 228 -20.76 3.19 20.52
N GLN A 229 -19.83 2.30 20.15
CA GLN A 229 -18.38 2.53 20.34
C GLN A 229 -17.87 3.77 19.61
N HIS A 230 -18.29 3.99 18.38
CA HIS A 230 -17.95 5.20 17.63
C HIS A 230 -18.51 6.46 18.30
N GLN A 231 -19.79 6.45 18.74
CA GLN A 231 -20.43 7.59 19.40
C GLN A 231 -19.77 7.92 20.74
N ASP A 232 -19.29 6.91 21.50
CA ASP A 232 -18.60 7.12 22.77
C ASP A 232 -17.16 7.63 22.60
N PHE A 233 -16.48 7.27 21.50
CA PHE A 233 -15.07 7.60 21.27
C PHE A 233 -14.88 8.97 20.60
N TRP A 234 -15.68 9.24 19.54
CA TRP A 234 -15.48 10.46 18.78
C TRP A 234 -16.04 11.70 19.51
N THR A 235 -15.24 12.73 19.56
CA THR A 235 -15.56 14.07 20.09
C THR A 235 -15.06 15.09 19.08
N SER A 236 -15.45 16.36 19.21
CA SER A 236 -14.90 17.46 18.39
C SER A 236 -13.37 17.51 18.39
N LYS A 237 -12.72 17.04 19.46
CA LYS A 237 -11.27 17.00 19.58
C LYS A 237 -10.66 15.73 18.96
N THR A 238 -11.21 14.55 19.22
CA THR A 238 -10.63 13.29 18.69
C THR A 238 -10.86 13.12 17.21
N ILE A 239 -11.94 13.71 16.66
CA ILE A 239 -12.17 13.69 15.20
C ILE A 239 -11.10 14.49 14.43
N GLN A 240 -10.46 15.49 15.03
CA GLN A 240 -9.35 16.19 14.40
C GLN A 240 -8.16 15.27 14.17
N GLN A 241 -7.91 14.30 15.08
CA GLN A 241 -6.87 13.30 14.87
C GLN A 241 -7.19 12.33 13.70
N PHE A 242 -8.46 12.11 13.41
CA PHE A 242 -8.87 11.36 12.23
C PHE A 242 -8.59 12.14 10.94
N TRP A 243 -8.90 13.43 10.93
CA TRP A 243 -8.66 14.29 9.77
C TRP A 243 -7.17 14.52 9.51
N THR A 244 -6.33 14.64 10.55
CA THR A 244 -4.86 14.74 10.40
C THR A 244 -4.20 13.41 10.08
N GLY A 245 -4.87 12.27 10.31
CA GLY A 245 -4.30 10.93 10.19
C GLY A 245 -3.69 10.37 11.47
N ASP A 246 -3.49 11.17 12.52
CA ASP A 246 -2.83 10.76 13.76
C ASP A 246 -3.54 9.60 14.46
N SER A 247 -4.87 9.53 14.33
CA SER A 247 -5.67 8.48 14.98
C SER A 247 -5.42 7.08 14.43
N PHE A 248 -4.89 6.94 13.22
CA PHE A 248 -4.54 5.65 12.62
C PHE A 248 -3.29 5.01 13.27
N PHE A 249 -2.53 5.79 14.03
CA PHE A 249 -1.33 5.33 14.75
C PHE A 249 -1.52 5.23 16.25
N ARG A 250 -2.75 5.35 16.75
CA ARG A 250 -3.02 5.26 18.18
C ARG A 250 -2.79 3.84 18.71
N PRO A 251 -2.25 3.67 19.93
CA PRO A 251 -2.05 2.36 20.54
C PRO A 251 -3.31 1.81 21.25
N ASP A 252 -4.47 2.48 21.09
CA ASP A 252 -5.75 2.13 21.70
C ASP A 252 -6.82 1.84 20.63
N ASP A 253 -8.08 1.67 21.04
CA ASP A 253 -9.21 1.40 20.15
C ASP A 253 -9.42 2.47 19.07
N GLY A 254 -8.85 3.66 19.24
CA GLY A 254 -8.92 4.74 18.28
C GLY A 254 -8.33 4.37 16.92
N GLN A 255 -7.29 3.53 16.87
CA GLN A 255 -6.76 3.00 15.62
C GLN A 255 -7.83 2.21 14.87
N LYS A 256 -8.42 1.20 15.51
CA LYS A 256 -9.48 0.36 14.91
C LYS A 256 -10.66 1.20 14.45
N LEU A 257 -11.13 2.14 15.30
CA LEU A 257 -12.25 2.99 14.99
C LEU A 257 -11.96 3.95 13.82
N SER A 258 -10.69 4.37 13.64
CA SER A 258 -10.30 5.17 12.48
C SER A 258 -10.41 4.40 11.18
N TYR A 259 -9.90 3.18 11.12
CA TYR A 259 -10.05 2.32 9.95
C TYR A 259 -11.51 2.02 9.63
N GLN A 260 -12.33 1.74 10.65
CA GLN A 260 -13.76 1.50 10.46
C GLN A 260 -14.51 2.75 9.96
N LEU A 261 -14.25 3.93 10.54
CA LEU A 261 -14.87 5.17 10.08
C LEU A 261 -14.47 5.48 8.64
N ALA A 262 -13.19 5.39 8.31
CA ALA A 262 -12.69 5.60 6.95
C ALA A 262 -13.37 4.63 5.95
N GLN A 263 -13.49 3.34 6.31
CA GLN A 263 -14.17 2.34 5.50
C GLN A 263 -15.62 2.71 5.25
N ILE A 264 -16.38 3.12 6.29
CA ILE A 264 -17.80 3.51 6.20
C ILE A 264 -17.95 4.72 5.27
N LEU A 265 -17.16 5.78 5.49
CA LEU A 265 -17.24 7.01 4.69
C LEU A 265 -16.94 6.73 3.21
N VAL A 266 -15.88 6.00 2.91
CA VAL A 266 -15.52 5.67 1.52
C VAL A 266 -16.52 4.72 0.87
N ALA A 267 -17.09 3.75 1.62
CA ALA A 267 -18.14 2.88 1.10
C ALA A 267 -19.39 3.68 0.68
N GLU A 268 -19.81 4.66 1.49
CA GLU A 268 -20.92 5.55 1.18
C GLU A 268 -20.62 6.42 -0.05
N LEU A 269 -19.47 7.09 -0.09
CA LEU A 269 -19.07 7.95 -1.20
C LEU A 269 -18.97 7.19 -2.52
N SER A 270 -18.45 5.97 -2.49
CA SER A 270 -18.24 5.14 -3.66
C SER A 270 -19.54 4.59 -4.28
N THR A 271 -20.70 4.79 -3.64
CA THR A 271 -22.01 4.44 -4.22
C THR A 271 -22.30 5.22 -5.51
N ASN A 272 -21.79 6.46 -5.62
CA ASN A 272 -21.74 7.22 -6.87
C ASN A 272 -20.27 7.34 -7.31
N TYR A 273 -19.83 6.37 -8.09
CA TYR A 273 -18.41 6.24 -8.42
C TYR A 273 -17.83 7.44 -9.19
N ASP A 274 -18.58 8.03 -10.12
CA ASP A 274 -18.08 9.15 -10.94
C ASP A 274 -17.81 10.39 -10.05
N THR A 275 -18.73 10.70 -9.14
CA THR A 275 -18.58 11.79 -8.16
C THR A 275 -17.45 11.49 -7.18
N PHE A 276 -17.36 10.26 -6.69
CA PHE A 276 -16.28 9.81 -5.81
C PHE A 276 -14.92 9.92 -6.49
N SER A 277 -14.82 9.49 -7.75
CA SER A 277 -13.57 9.61 -8.51
C SER A 277 -13.14 11.07 -8.69
N ALA A 278 -14.08 11.98 -8.98
CA ALA A 278 -13.78 13.41 -9.06
C ALA A 278 -13.28 13.95 -7.72
N PHE A 279 -13.91 13.56 -6.63
CA PHE A 279 -13.48 13.94 -5.27
C PHE A 279 -12.08 13.42 -4.95
N ALA A 280 -11.82 12.13 -5.13
CA ALA A 280 -10.52 11.54 -4.82
C ALA A 280 -9.36 12.17 -5.60
N ASN A 281 -9.60 12.56 -6.87
CA ASN A 281 -8.59 13.26 -7.68
C ASN A 281 -8.41 14.74 -7.32
N SER A 282 -9.30 15.33 -6.52
CA SER A 282 -9.26 16.75 -6.14
C SER A 282 -8.96 16.96 -4.65
N ALA A 283 -9.04 15.88 -3.85
CA ALA A 283 -8.80 15.93 -2.42
C ALA A 283 -7.33 16.24 -2.11
N ASP A 284 -7.12 17.04 -1.08
CA ASP A 284 -5.80 17.44 -0.59
C ASP A 284 -5.67 17.16 0.91
N TRP A 285 -4.56 16.57 1.31
CA TRP A 285 -4.32 16.18 2.71
C TRP A 285 -4.24 17.38 3.67
N HIS A 286 -3.84 18.58 3.21
CA HIS A 286 -3.70 19.77 4.05
C HIS A 286 -5.02 20.23 4.68
N ASN A 287 -6.16 19.89 4.07
CA ASN A 287 -7.48 20.24 4.58
C ASN A 287 -8.40 19.01 4.71
N ALA A 288 -7.82 17.81 4.83
CA ALA A 288 -8.54 16.54 4.86
C ALA A 288 -9.44 16.29 3.65
N GLY A 289 -9.29 17.04 2.55
CA GLY A 289 -10.17 16.98 1.39
C GLY A 289 -11.43 17.86 1.50
N GLU A 290 -11.60 18.66 2.57
CA GLU A 290 -12.80 19.47 2.83
C GLU A 290 -13.17 20.38 1.67
N ASN A 291 -12.20 21.10 1.10
CA ASN A 291 -12.46 22.01 0.00
C ASN A 291 -13.02 21.30 -1.23
N ALA A 292 -12.42 20.18 -1.61
CA ALA A 292 -12.90 19.38 -2.72
C ALA A 292 -14.27 18.75 -2.44
N PHE A 293 -14.54 18.39 -1.17
CA PHE A 293 -15.81 17.84 -0.77
C PHE A 293 -16.95 18.86 -0.88
N LEU A 294 -16.73 20.09 -0.36
CA LEU A 294 -17.65 21.21 -0.51
C LEU A 294 -17.96 21.53 -1.97
N ASP A 295 -16.92 21.60 -2.80
CA ASP A 295 -17.06 21.94 -4.22
C ASP A 295 -17.85 20.87 -5.03
N ILE A 296 -17.71 19.59 -4.66
CA ILE A 296 -18.26 18.49 -5.45
C ILE A 296 -19.60 17.98 -4.91
N TYR A 297 -19.78 17.96 -3.59
CA TYR A 297 -20.99 17.42 -2.94
C TYR A 297 -21.94 18.49 -2.40
N ASP A 298 -21.53 19.77 -2.36
CA ASP A 298 -22.27 20.89 -1.74
C ASP A 298 -22.62 20.61 -0.26
N LEU A 299 -21.72 19.87 0.43
CA LEU A 299 -21.82 19.44 1.83
C LEU A 299 -20.42 19.50 2.46
N SER A 300 -20.34 19.66 3.79
CA SER A 300 -19.09 19.50 4.52
C SER A 300 -18.80 18.04 4.87
N LEU A 301 -17.52 17.71 5.09
CA LEU A 301 -17.14 16.40 5.67
C LEU A 301 -17.77 16.23 7.06
N GLY A 302 -17.95 17.31 7.80
CA GLY A 302 -18.65 17.30 9.09
C GLY A 302 -20.10 16.87 8.96
N ASP A 303 -20.84 17.37 7.95
CA ASP A 303 -22.22 16.95 7.66
C ASP A 303 -22.28 15.47 7.31
N MET A 304 -21.31 14.99 6.53
CA MET A 304 -21.24 13.57 6.19
C MET A 304 -21.02 12.68 7.42
N VAL A 305 -20.11 13.06 8.31
CA VAL A 305 -19.85 12.32 9.55
C VAL A 305 -21.06 12.39 10.50
N ALA A 306 -21.78 13.50 10.55
CA ALA A 306 -22.99 13.64 11.35
C ALA A 306 -24.08 12.64 10.98
N ASN A 307 -24.16 12.20 9.72
CA ASN A 307 -25.09 11.14 9.30
C ASN A 307 -24.84 9.80 10.00
N PHE A 308 -23.61 9.55 10.44
CA PHE A 308 -23.21 8.33 11.13
C PHE A 308 -23.10 8.51 12.65
N LEU A 309 -22.47 9.58 13.12
CA LEU A 309 -22.22 9.83 14.53
C LEU A 309 -23.36 10.57 15.25
N GLY A 310 -24.28 11.21 14.50
CA GLY A 310 -25.27 12.12 15.02
C GLY A 310 -24.75 13.57 15.10
N ASP A 311 -25.57 14.45 15.70
CA ASP A 311 -25.27 15.87 15.81
C ASP A 311 -23.97 16.12 16.58
N GLY A 312 -23.07 16.93 16.02
CA GLY A 312 -21.78 17.27 16.63
C GLY A 312 -20.97 18.21 15.75
N ASP A 313 -19.86 18.66 16.27
CA ASP A 313 -18.86 19.44 15.54
C ASP A 313 -17.79 18.49 14.99
N TRP A 314 -18.00 18.03 13.77
CA TRP A 314 -17.20 17.00 13.12
C TRP A 314 -16.31 17.50 11.99
N SER A 315 -16.44 18.75 11.58
CA SER A 315 -15.69 19.31 10.44
C SER A 315 -14.19 19.39 10.72
N PRO A 316 -13.34 19.22 9.69
CA PRO A 316 -11.92 19.49 9.80
C PRO A 316 -11.66 20.95 10.21
N SER A 317 -10.67 21.17 11.07
CA SER A 317 -10.23 22.48 11.52
C SER A 317 -8.73 22.69 11.20
N PRO A 318 -8.34 22.84 9.91
CA PRO A 318 -6.94 22.88 9.50
C PRO A 318 -6.11 23.97 10.15
N ASP A 319 -6.73 25.11 10.48
CA ASP A 319 -6.08 26.23 11.16
C ASP A 319 -5.60 25.89 12.59
N GLU A 320 -6.16 24.84 13.20
CA GLU A 320 -5.82 24.36 14.55
C GLU A 320 -4.80 23.22 14.54
N TRP A 321 -4.44 22.68 13.36
CA TRP A 321 -3.53 21.56 13.25
C TRP A 321 -2.07 22.00 13.41
N PRO A 322 -1.19 21.16 13.97
CA PRO A 322 0.23 21.46 14.00
C PRO A 322 0.77 21.60 12.57
N ILE A 323 1.67 22.55 12.37
CA ILE A 323 2.38 22.69 11.08
C ILE A 323 3.20 21.42 10.88
N GLN A 324 2.88 20.66 9.84
CA GLN A 324 3.58 19.45 9.47
C GLN A 324 4.83 19.75 8.64
#